data_f9a3027dc78a0adbcc50136ebeeac624
#
_entry.id   f9a3027dc78a0adbcc50136ebeeac624
#
_cell.length_a   1.000
_cell.length_b   1.000
_cell.length_c   1.000
_cell.angle_alpha   90.00
_cell.angle_beta   90.00
_cell.angle_gamma   90.00
#
_symmetry.space_group_name_H-M   'P 1'
#
loop_
_entity.id
_entity.type
_entity.pdbx_description
1 polymer ?
#
loop_
_entity_poly.entity_id
_entity_poly.type
_entity_poly.pdbx_seq_one_letter_code
_entity_poly.pdbx_strand_id
1 'polypeptide(L)'
;LDNTAHLFPVIAGENMSNVYRISVTLTELVQPDILQQALNIVLPKMDGFNLRLRMGVFWYYFEENGKPAPKVREESNFPCRYIQQNQNHSYMFRVTYYKYRINLEVFHVLTDGMGGINFLKELTYQYLRLAHPELKEKVGDSLNSGTSLNREDSFLKNYKKSSAKGYQTKKAYLLKGEHLGPGEFGVMHGYMQIPQLKEVCHRYGCSINEYLVSVYIWSVYTECMKGMPSASPIRVAVPV
;
A
#
# COMPACT_ATOMS: atom_id res chain seq x y z
N LEU A 1 6.36 -15.41 6.58
CA LEU A 1 5.30 -14.45 6.96
C LEU A 1 5.47 -14.07 8.42
N ASP A 2 5.37 -12.79 8.75
CA ASP A 2 5.25 -12.34 10.13
C ASP A 2 3.84 -12.59 10.69
N ASN A 3 3.66 -12.40 12.00
CA ASN A 3 2.38 -12.67 12.67
C ASN A 3 1.22 -11.84 12.11
N THR A 4 1.46 -10.61 11.69
CA THR A 4 0.44 -9.73 11.12
C THR A 4 0.07 -10.17 9.71
N ALA A 5 1.07 -10.57 8.91
CA ALA A 5 0.85 -11.02 7.54
C ALA A 5 0.05 -12.33 7.45
N HIS A 6 0.06 -13.17 8.48
CA HIS A 6 -0.76 -14.39 8.54
C HIS A 6 -2.27 -14.10 8.55
N LEU A 7 -2.70 -12.93 9.01
CA LEU A 7 -4.10 -12.55 9.07
C LEU A 7 -4.69 -12.29 7.67
N PHE A 8 -3.93 -11.61 6.81
CA PHE A 8 -4.44 -11.15 5.52
C PHE A 8 -4.97 -12.28 4.61
N PRO A 9 -4.29 -13.41 4.41
CA PRO A 9 -4.80 -14.48 3.54
C PRO A 9 -6.09 -15.10 4.05
N VAL A 10 -6.32 -15.07 5.37
CA VAL A 10 -7.50 -15.68 6.00
C VAL A 10 -8.75 -14.83 5.80
N ILE A 11 -8.60 -13.50 5.82
CA ILE A 11 -9.73 -12.56 5.76
C ILE A 11 -9.94 -11.96 4.36
N ALA A 12 -8.96 -12.14 3.43
CA ALA A 12 -9.04 -11.55 2.11
C ALA A 12 -10.06 -12.26 1.21
N GLY A 13 -10.80 -11.47 0.44
CA GLY A 13 -11.79 -11.93 -0.53
C GLY A 13 -12.34 -10.77 -1.36
N GLU A 14 -13.34 -11.03 -2.15
CA GLU A 14 -13.95 -10.01 -3.03
C GLU A 14 -14.55 -8.82 -2.24
N ASN A 15 -15.06 -9.05 -1.03
CA ASN A 15 -15.65 -8.01 -0.19
C ASN A 15 -14.62 -7.29 0.69
N MET A 16 -13.44 -7.87 0.90
CA MET A 16 -12.34 -7.32 1.69
C MET A 16 -11.02 -7.74 1.07
N SER A 17 -10.60 -7.02 0.05
CA SER A 17 -9.45 -7.44 -0.76
C SER A 17 -8.12 -7.38 -0.03
N ASN A 18 -7.97 -6.50 0.96
CA ASN A 18 -6.70 -6.15 1.59
C ASN A 18 -5.63 -5.76 0.57
N VAL A 19 -6.05 -5.16 -0.54
CA VAL A 19 -5.20 -4.63 -1.59
C VAL A 19 -5.15 -3.12 -1.44
N TYR A 20 -3.95 -2.57 -1.45
CA TYR A 20 -3.75 -1.13 -1.50
C TYR A 20 -3.16 -0.71 -2.84
N ARG A 21 -3.33 0.57 -3.19
CA ARG A 21 -2.82 1.15 -4.43
C ARG A 21 -1.87 2.29 -4.14
N ILE A 22 -0.78 2.33 -4.89
CA ILE A 22 0.11 3.48 -5.02
C ILE A 22 0.21 3.81 -6.51
N SER A 23 0.22 5.09 -6.84
CA SER A 23 0.27 5.54 -8.24
C SER A 23 1.30 6.64 -8.42
N VAL A 24 1.85 6.71 -9.63
CA VAL A 24 2.67 7.82 -10.10
C VAL A 24 2.05 8.38 -11.37
N THR A 25 2.00 9.70 -11.49
CA THR A 25 1.52 10.38 -12.69
C THR A 25 2.72 11.00 -13.39
N LEU A 26 2.86 10.69 -14.67
CA LEU A 26 3.90 11.19 -15.56
C LEU A 26 3.41 12.41 -16.34
N THR A 27 4.31 13.09 -17.01
CA THR A 27 4.00 14.20 -17.93
C THR A 27 3.66 13.73 -19.34
N GLU A 28 3.96 12.46 -19.65
CA GLU A 28 3.74 11.83 -20.95
C GLU A 28 2.83 10.60 -20.83
N LEU A 29 2.23 10.21 -21.95
CA LEU A 29 1.41 9.00 -22.00
C LEU A 29 2.25 7.76 -21.71
N VAL A 30 1.73 6.89 -20.86
CA VAL A 30 2.38 5.61 -20.54
C VAL A 30 2.39 4.71 -21.78
N GLN A 31 3.58 4.19 -22.10
CA GLN A 31 3.79 3.21 -23.16
C GLN A 31 3.77 1.80 -22.55
N PRO A 32 2.73 0.99 -22.79
CA PRO A 32 2.54 -0.29 -22.09
C PRO A 32 3.65 -1.30 -22.34
N ASP A 33 4.18 -1.36 -23.56
CA ASP A 33 5.27 -2.30 -23.89
C ASP A 33 6.57 -1.95 -23.15
N ILE A 34 6.87 -0.66 -23.02
CA ILE A 34 8.03 -0.18 -22.25
C ILE A 34 7.81 -0.46 -20.75
N LEU A 35 6.59 -0.26 -20.26
CA LEU A 35 6.27 -0.54 -18.86
C LEU A 35 6.38 -2.03 -18.54
N GLN A 36 5.97 -2.90 -19.46
CA GLN A 36 6.17 -4.36 -19.34
C GLN A 36 7.65 -4.72 -19.34
N GLN A 37 8.46 -4.12 -20.20
CA GLN A 37 9.91 -4.34 -20.22
C GLN A 37 10.56 -3.89 -18.91
N ALA A 38 10.18 -2.72 -18.40
CA ALA A 38 10.66 -2.23 -17.11
C ALA A 38 10.31 -3.19 -15.99
N LEU A 39 9.09 -3.70 -15.95
CA LEU A 39 8.65 -4.68 -14.96
C LEU A 39 9.46 -5.98 -15.03
N ASN A 40 9.74 -6.46 -16.23
CA ASN A 40 10.56 -7.67 -16.45
C ASN A 40 12.00 -7.49 -15.94
N ILE A 41 12.54 -6.26 -16.00
CA ILE A 41 13.90 -5.94 -15.51
C ILE A 41 13.92 -5.79 -13.98
N VAL A 42 12.89 -5.16 -13.42
CA VAL A 42 12.84 -4.84 -11.99
C VAL A 42 12.53 -6.05 -11.13
N LEU A 43 11.54 -6.82 -11.54
CA LEU A 43 11.00 -7.91 -10.71
C LEU A 43 12.05 -8.92 -10.24
N PRO A 44 12.98 -9.41 -11.06
CA PRO A 44 14.02 -10.33 -10.61
C PRO A 44 15.01 -9.72 -9.60
N LYS A 45 15.11 -8.38 -9.57
CA LYS A 45 16.02 -7.64 -8.67
C LYS A 45 15.37 -7.28 -7.33
N MET A 46 14.07 -7.44 -7.24
CA MET A 46 13.27 -7.09 -6.06
C MET A 46 12.75 -8.36 -5.38
N ASP A 47 13.62 -9.02 -4.66
CA ASP A 47 13.38 -10.33 -4.03
C ASP A 47 12.05 -10.44 -3.26
N GLY A 48 11.63 -9.36 -2.59
CA GLY A 48 10.37 -9.31 -1.85
C GLY A 48 9.12 -9.36 -2.74
N PHE A 49 9.23 -9.04 -4.03
CA PHE A 49 8.11 -9.04 -4.98
C PHE A 49 8.06 -10.31 -5.85
N ASN A 50 9.19 -11.00 -6.00
CA ASN A 50 9.26 -12.24 -6.77
C ASN A 50 8.82 -13.47 -5.94
N LEU A 51 7.70 -13.33 -5.23
CA LEU A 51 7.17 -14.34 -4.34
C LEU A 51 5.75 -14.73 -4.71
N ARG A 52 5.38 -15.96 -4.37
CA ARG A 52 4.00 -16.46 -4.38
C ARG A 52 3.59 -16.95 -3.00
N LEU A 53 2.33 -16.82 -2.69
CA LEU A 53 1.75 -17.31 -1.46
C LEU A 53 1.34 -18.78 -1.62
N ARG A 54 1.72 -19.60 -0.68
CA ARG A 54 1.34 -21.02 -0.62
C ARG A 54 0.65 -21.31 0.70
N MET A 55 -0.30 -22.22 0.65
CA MET A 55 -0.95 -22.75 1.82
C MET A 55 -0.29 -24.09 2.17
N GLY A 56 0.31 -24.15 3.37
CA GLY A 56 0.78 -25.39 3.96
C GLY A 56 -0.35 -26.12 4.69
N VAL A 57 -0.01 -27.12 5.50
CA VAL A 57 -1.00 -27.89 6.26
C VAL A 57 -1.70 -27.03 7.32
N PHE A 58 -0.99 -26.09 7.96
CA PHE A 58 -1.51 -25.27 9.07
C PHE A 58 -1.35 -23.77 8.86
N TRP A 59 -0.47 -23.31 7.96
CA TRP A 59 -0.19 -21.88 7.77
C TRP A 59 0.20 -21.57 6.33
N TYR A 60 0.10 -20.29 5.99
CA TYR A 60 0.60 -19.75 4.73
C TYR A 60 2.09 -19.46 4.80
N TYR A 61 2.79 -19.60 3.67
CA TYR A 61 4.22 -19.28 3.55
C TYR A 61 4.53 -18.70 2.16
N PHE A 62 5.63 -18.00 2.06
CA PHE A 62 6.15 -17.50 0.79
C PHE A 62 7.08 -18.50 0.15
N GLU A 63 7.01 -18.57 -1.16
CA GLU A 63 7.88 -19.36 -2.01
C GLU A 63 8.29 -18.48 -3.21
N GLU A 64 9.53 -18.65 -3.71
CA GLU A 64 9.95 -17.96 -4.93
C GLU A 64 9.04 -18.31 -6.10
N ASN A 65 8.71 -17.28 -6.88
CA ASN A 65 7.83 -17.42 -8.03
C ASN A 65 8.63 -17.44 -9.34
N GLY A 66 8.88 -18.61 -9.88
CA GLY A 66 9.61 -18.78 -11.14
C GLY A 66 8.78 -18.49 -12.41
N LYS A 67 7.56 -17.94 -12.27
CA LYS A 67 6.73 -17.61 -13.44
C LYS A 67 7.14 -16.25 -14.02
N PRO A 68 6.85 -16.00 -15.32
CA PRO A 68 7.03 -14.68 -15.91
C PRO A 68 6.31 -13.59 -15.13
N ALA A 69 6.82 -12.36 -15.21
CA ALA A 69 6.18 -11.20 -14.59
C ALA A 69 4.69 -11.09 -14.99
N PRO A 70 3.84 -10.57 -14.13
CA PRO A 70 2.43 -10.37 -14.46
C PRO A 70 2.30 -9.40 -15.63
N LYS A 71 1.28 -9.62 -16.46
CA LYS A 71 1.04 -8.77 -17.62
C LYS A 71 0.54 -7.39 -17.18
N VAL A 72 1.22 -6.35 -17.65
CA VAL A 72 0.75 -4.96 -17.53
C VAL A 72 -0.53 -4.79 -18.35
N ARG A 73 -1.55 -4.14 -17.78
CA ARG A 73 -2.85 -3.97 -18.44
C ARG A 73 -3.34 -2.54 -18.28
N GLU A 74 -4.13 -2.09 -19.23
CA GLU A 74 -4.89 -0.85 -19.04
C GLU A 74 -5.92 -1.01 -17.92
N GLU A 75 -6.10 0.04 -17.14
CA GLU A 75 -7.06 0.06 -16.04
C GLU A 75 -8.48 0.04 -16.61
N SER A 76 -9.24 -1.00 -16.31
CA SER A 76 -10.61 -1.19 -16.80
C SER A 76 -11.64 -1.37 -15.68
N ASN A 77 -11.20 -1.32 -14.43
CA ASN A 77 -12.05 -1.57 -13.27
C ASN A 77 -11.72 -0.59 -12.13
N PHE A 78 -12.56 -0.58 -11.09
CA PHE A 78 -12.29 0.18 -9.88
C PHE A 78 -11.01 -0.32 -9.17
N PRO A 79 -10.32 0.56 -8.43
CA PRO A 79 -9.06 0.23 -7.76
C PRO A 79 -9.22 -0.74 -6.59
N CYS A 80 -8.10 -1.34 -6.19
CA CYS A 80 -7.98 -2.18 -4.99
C CYS A 80 -8.87 -3.43 -5.00
N ARG A 81 -9.25 -3.96 -6.17
CA ARG A 81 -9.96 -5.25 -6.27
C ARG A 81 -9.08 -6.39 -5.80
N TYR A 82 -9.74 -7.45 -5.32
CA TYR A 82 -9.05 -8.69 -4.97
C TYR A 82 -8.18 -9.20 -6.13
N ILE A 83 -6.97 -9.64 -5.81
CA ILE A 83 -6.02 -10.16 -6.80
C ILE A 83 -6.15 -11.69 -6.85
N GLN A 84 -6.80 -12.17 -7.91
CA GLN A 84 -6.90 -13.60 -8.18
C GLN A 84 -5.54 -14.13 -8.66
N GLN A 85 -4.78 -14.72 -7.74
CA GLN A 85 -3.40 -15.14 -7.99
C GLN A 85 -3.27 -16.17 -9.13
N ASN A 86 -4.25 -17.05 -9.31
CA ASN A 86 -4.28 -18.02 -10.41
C ASN A 86 -4.35 -17.36 -11.80
N GLN A 87 -4.93 -16.16 -11.90
CA GLN A 87 -5.03 -15.39 -13.15
C GLN A 87 -3.89 -14.36 -13.31
N ASN A 88 -3.01 -14.25 -12.34
CA ASN A 88 -1.93 -13.28 -12.27
C ASN A 88 -0.56 -13.93 -12.07
N HIS A 89 -0.31 -15.06 -12.71
CA HIS A 89 0.93 -15.84 -12.58
C HIS A 89 1.33 -16.13 -11.13
N SER A 90 0.37 -16.19 -10.22
CA SER A 90 0.55 -16.37 -8.77
C SER A 90 1.20 -15.19 -8.04
N TYR A 91 1.38 -14.04 -8.68
CA TYR A 91 1.86 -12.83 -8.03
C TYR A 91 0.76 -12.16 -7.19
N MET A 92 1.18 -11.55 -6.10
CA MET A 92 0.33 -10.87 -5.12
C MET A 92 0.27 -9.35 -5.37
N PHE A 93 0.67 -8.91 -6.52
CA PHE A 93 0.58 -7.53 -6.98
C PHE A 93 0.19 -7.48 -8.44
N ARG A 94 -0.30 -6.35 -8.91
CA ARG A 94 -0.50 -6.09 -10.34
C ARG A 94 -0.08 -4.67 -10.69
N VAL A 95 0.35 -4.49 -11.92
CA VAL A 95 0.67 -3.18 -12.51
C VAL A 95 -0.36 -2.88 -13.58
N THR A 96 -1.00 -1.73 -13.46
CA THR A 96 -1.92 -1.20 -14.47
C THR A 96 -1.51 0.21 -14.86
N TYR A 97 -2.02 0.70 -15.98
CA TYR A 97 -1.82 2.07 -16.41
C TYR A 97 -3.12 2.69 -16.88
N TYR A 98 -3.21 4.01 -16.79
CA TYR A 98 -4.27 4.78 -17.41
C TYR A 98 -3.74 6.14 -17.85
N LYS A 99 -3.72 6.38 -19.15
CA LYS A 99 -3.16 7.62 -19.75
C LYS A 99 -1.75 7.91 -19.23
N TYR A 100 -1.60 8.87 -18.35
CA TYR A 100 -0.33 9.34 -17.77
C TYR A 100 0.05 8.64 -16.46
N ARG A 101 -0.77 7.74 -15.96
CA ARG A 101 -0.64 7.18 -14.62
C ARG A 101 -0.25 5.70 -14.67
N ILE A 102 0.78 5.35 -13.91
CA ILE A 102 1.15 3.98 -13.59
C ILE A 102 0.61 3.66 -12.20
N ASN A 103 -0.11 2.56 -12.06
CA ASN A 103 -0.67 2.09 -10.80
C ASN A 103 -0.01 0.79 -10.40
N LEU A 104 0.41 0.71 -9.16
CA LEU A 104 0.80 -0.52 -8.49
C LEU A 104 -0.25 -0.86 -7.44
N GLU A 105 -0.82 -2.04 -7.53
CA GLU A 105 -1.71 -2.58 -6.52
C GLU A 105 -1.08 -3.82 -5.89
N VAL A 106 -1.07 -3.85 -4.56
CA VAL A 106 -0.38 -4.89 -3.80
C VAL A 106 -1.32 -5.48 -2.77
N PHE A 107 -1.40 -6.80 -2.73
CA PHE A 107 -2.02 -7.52 -1.63
C PHE A 107 -1.14 -7.36 -0.38
N HIS A 108 -1.71 -6.82 0.68
CA HIS A 108 -0.98 -6.33 1.85
C HIS A 108 -0.17 -7.42 2.59
N VAL A 109 -0.42 -8.70 2.29
CA VAL A 109 0.40 -9.81 2.78
C VAL A 109 1.85 -9.72 2.29
N LEU A 110 2.06 -9.15 1.08
CA LEU A 110 3.37 -9.12 0.42
C LEU A 110 4.32 -8.11 1.07
N THR A 111 3.82 -6.90 1.30
CA THR A 111 4.60 -5.80 1.88
C THR A 111 3.69 -4.68 2.37
N ASP A 112 4.26 -3.78 3.15
CA ASP A 112 3.65 -2.52 3.60
C ASP A 112 3.71 -1.42 2.53
N GLY A 113 3.25 -0.22 2.89
CA GLY A 113 3.24 0.93 1.99
C GLY A 113 4.65 1.36 1.54
N MET A 114 5.65 1.26 2.42
CA MET A 114 7.03 1.65 2.07
C MET A 114 7.67 0.68 1.08
N GLY A 115 7.45 -0.62 1.26
CA GLY A 115 7.91 -1.63 0.29
C GLY A 115 7.27 -1.42 -1.08
N GLY A 116 5.95 -1.12 -1.12
CA GLY A 116 5.26 -0.78 -2.35
C GLY A 116 5.77 0.50 -3.02
N ILE A 117 6.06 1.55 -2.24
CA ILE A 117 6.65 2.80 -2.75
C ILE A 117 8.02 2.54 -3.37
N ASN A 118 8.87 1.76 -2.71
CA ASN A 118 10.22 1.46 -3.21
C ASN A 118 10.16 0.67 -4.52
N PHE A 119 9.23 -0.29 -4.62
CA PHE A 119 9.02 -1.02 -5.87
C PHE A 119 8.53 -0.10 -6.99
N LEU A 120 7.52 0.74 -6.73
CA LEU A 120 6.98 1.65 -7.74
C LEU A 120 8.02 2.68 -8.20
N LYS A 121 8.85 3.19 -7.29
CA LYS A 121 9.96 4.10 -7.63
C LYS A 121 10.95 3.43 -8.58
N GLU A 122 11.38 2.22 -8.28
CA GLU A 122 12.31 1.48 -9.14
C GLU A 122 11.68 1.15 -10.49
N LEU A 123 10.42 0.72 -10.51
CA LEU A 123 9.68 0.45 -11.74
C LEU A 123 9.57 1.71 -12.61
N THR A 124 9.21 2.83 -12.02
CA THR A 124 9.10 4.11 -12.74
C THR A 124 10.46 4.57 -13.25
N TYR A 125 11.50 4.41 -12.45
CA TYR A 125 12.86 4.75 -12.84
C TYR A 125 13.33 3.95 -14.06
N GLN A 126 13.14 2.62 -14.04
CA GLN A 126 13.49 1.77 -15.19
C GLN A 126 12.63 2.06 -16.41
N TYR A 127 11.34 2.35 -16.20
CA TYR A 127 10.45 2.78 -17.29
C TYR A 127 10.97 4.06 -17.96
N LEU A 128 11.30 5.09 -17.19
CA LEU A 128 11.83 6.35 -17.74
C LEU A 128 13.16 6.16 -18.46
N ARG A 129 14.07 5.32 -17.94
CA ARG A 129 15.34 5.00 -18.61
C ARG A 129 15.14 4.28 -19.95
N LEU A 130 14.08 3.50 -20.10
CA LEU A 130 13.74 2.82 -21.36
C LEU A 130 13.04 3.76 -22.34
N ALA A 131 12.12 4.59 -21.82
CA ALA A 131 11.38 5.56 -22.61
C ALA A 131 12.28 6.71 -23.11
N HIS A 132 13.31 7.07 -22.33
CA HIS A 132 14.24 8.16 -22.58
C HIS A 132 15.68 7.64 -22.56
N PRO A 133 16.18 7.07 -23.68
CA PRO A 133 17.53 6.47 -23.76
C PRO A 133 18.66 7.40 -23.38
N GLU A 134 18.50 8.71 -23.58
CA GLU A 134 19.45 9.75 -23.21
C GLU A 134 19.70 9.86 -21.70
N LEU A 135 18.80 9.32 -20.87
CA LEU A 135 18.99 9.27 -19.42
C LEU A 135 19.96 8.17 -19.00
N LYS A 136 20.15 7.11 -19.81
CA LYS A 136 21.01 5.97 -19.47
C LYS A 136 22.46 6.37 -19.22
N GLU A 137 22.93 7.38 -19.94
CA GLU A 137 24.32 7.87 -19.79
C GLU A 137 24.52 8.77 -18.56
N LYS A 138 23.42 9.32 -18.01
CA LYS A 138 23.44 10.31 -16.93
C LYS A 138 23.13 9.75 -15.56
N VAL A 139 22.53 8.58 -15.48
CA VAL A 139 22.01 8.01 -14.24
C VAL A 139 22.39 6.53 -14.08
N GLY A 140 22.56 6.09 -12.84
CA GLY A 140 22.90 4.70 -12.51
C GLY A 140 21.86 3.67 -12.93
N ASP A 141 22.16 2.40 -12.74
CA ASP A 141 21.32 1.29 -13.18
C ASP A 141 20.13 0.98 -12.27
N SER A 142 20.13 1.53 -11.05
CA SER A 142 19.04 1.33 -10.06
C SER A 142 19.06 2.45 -9.02
N LEU A 143 17.88 2.83 -8.53
CA LEU A 143 17.72 3.73 -7.38
C LEU A 143 17.98 3.02 -6.04
N ASN A 144 17.84 1.70 -6.01
CA ASN A 144 17.82 0.90 -4.78
C ASN A 144 19.09 0.06 -4.58
N SER A 145 20.20 0.42 -5.22
CA SER A 145 21.47 -0.31 -5.14
C SER A 145 22.04 -0.50 -3.71
N GLY A 146 21.46 0.17 -2.71
CA GLY A 146 21.86 0.08 -1.31
C GLY A 146 20.77 -0.35 -0.33
N THR A 147 19.56 -0.66 -0.79
CA THR A 147 18.47 -1.11 0.09
C THR A 147 18.53 -2.61 0.30
N SER A 148 19.09 -3.04 1.44
CA SER A 148 18.89 -4.41 1.91
C SER A 148 17.42 -4.59 2.29
N LEU A 149 16.69 -5.44 1.58
CA LEU A 149 15.39 -5.90 2.04
C LEU A 149 15.59 -6.66 3.34
N ASN A 150 15.07 -6.12 4.43
CA ASN A 150 15.11 -6.83 5.71
C ASN A 150 14.15 -8.02 5.64
N ARG A 151 14.69 -9.23 5.52
CA ARG A 151 13.93 -10.49 5.50
C ARG A 151 13.64 -11.03 6.89
N GLU A 152 14.13 -10.35 7.94
CA GLU A 152 13.96 -10.79 9.32
C GLU A 152 12.54 -10.50 9.81
N ASP A 153 11.98 -11.43 10.58
CA ASP A 153 10.75 -11.22 11.32
C ASP A 153 11.01 -10.26 12.49
N SER A 154 10.61 -9.00 12.34
CA SER A 154 10.79 -7.97 13.36
C SER A 154 10.07 -8.28 14.67
N PHE A 155 8.95 -9.01 14.63
CA PHE A 155 8.21 -9.41 15.83
C PHE A 155 9.00 -10.43 16.63
N LEU A 156 9.57 -11.44 15.97
CA LEU A 156 10.41 -12.44 16.64
C LEU A 156 11.69 -11.81 17.18
N LYS A 157 12.34 -10.96 16.39
CA LYS A 157 13.59 -10.29 16.78
C LYS A 157 13.42 -9.38 18.00
N ASN A 158 12.30 -8.67 18.09
CA ASN A 158 12.02 -7.71 19.17
C ASN A 158 11.09 -8.27 20.24
N TYR A 159 10.76 -9.55 20.18
CA TYR A 159 9.87 -10.17 21.16
C TYR A 159 10.48 -10.12 22.57
N LYS A 160 9.73 -9.49 23.48
CA LYS A 160 10.01 -9.53 24.91
C LYS A 160 8.83 -10.17 25.62
N LYS A 161 9.08 -11.24 26.38
CA LYS A 161 8.03 -11.85 27.20
C LYS A 161 7.53 -10.80 28.19
N SER A 162 6.25 -10.43 28.08
CA SER A 162 5.61 -9.46 28.96
C SER A 162 4.64 -10.20 29.87
N SER A 163 4.66 -9.87 31.15
CA SER A 163 3.64 -10.28 32.13
C SER A 163 2.43 -9.31 32.16
N ALA A 164 2.42 -8.29 31.32
CA ALA A 164 1.32 -7.35 31.23
C ALA A 164 0.01 -8.08 30.85
N LYS A 165 -1.05 -7.83 31.63
CA LYS A 165 -2.40 -8.27 31.28
C LYS A 165 -2.79 -7.64 29.95
N GLY A 166 -3.47 -8.42 29.08
CA GLY A 166 -3.94 -7.94 27.80
C GLY A 166 -4.71 -6.61 27.92
N TYR A 167 -4.47 -5.73 26.96
CA TYR A 167 -5.09 -4.39 26.95
C TYR A 167 -6.59 -4.51 26.70
N GLN A 168 -7.40 -4.30 27.75
CA GLN A 168 -8.86 -4.24 27.60
C GLN A 168 -9.26 -2.82 27.21
N THR A 169 -9.84 -2.67 26.04
CA THR A 169 -10.28 -1.39 25.53
C THR A 169 -11.82 -1.35 25.43
N LYS A 170 -12.40 -0.17 25.74
CA LYS A 170 -13.82 0.06 25.44
C LYS A 170 -14.07 -0.06 23.94
N LYS A 171 -15.25 -0.49 23.51
CA LYS A 171 -15.63 -0.46 22.10
C LYS A 171 -15.51 0.96 21.54
N ALA A 172 -14.96 1.10 20.34
CA ALA A 172 -14.90 2.38 19.68
C ALA A 172 -16.30 2.87 19.26
N TYR A 173 -16.42 4.20 19.12
CA TYR A 173 -17.58 4.79 18.46
C TYR A 173 -17.65 4.24 17.02
N LEU A 174 -18.82 3.71 16.65
CA LEU A 174 -19.04 3.18 15.31
C LEU A 174 -19.67 4.27 14.44
N LEU A 175 -18.97 4.66 13.39
CA LEU A 175 -19.50 5.59 12.39
C LEU A 175 -20.72 4.94 11.72
N LYS A 176 -21.80 5.72 11.64
CA LYS A 176 -23.03 5.34 10.95
C LYS A 176 -23.07 6.06 9.60
N GLY A 177 -23.59 5.42 8.60
CA GLY A 177 -23.75 5.99 7.26
C GLY A 177 -24.37 4.98 6.31
N GLU A 178 -24.68 5.43 5.11
CA GLU A 178 -25.11 4.55 4.03
C GLU A 178 -23.87 3.84 3.46
N HIS A 179 -24.03 2.55 3.20
CA HIS A 179 -23.00 1.76 2.54
C HIS A 179 -23.20 1.84 1.03
N LEU A 180 -22.09 1.91 0.31
CA LEU A 180 -22.10 1.73 -1.14
C LEU A 180 -22.57 0.31 -1.48
N GLY A 181 -23.19 0.15 -2.65
CA GLY A 181 -23.62 -1.14 -3.14
C GLY A 181 -22.44 -2.10 -3.43
N PRO A 182 -22.71 -3.40 -3.60
CA PRO A 182 -21.67 -4.36 -3.97
C PRO A 182 -20.96 -3.96 -5.27
N GLY A 183 -19.65 -3.85 -5.23
CA GLY A 183 -18.83 -3.44 -6.39
C GLY A 183 -18.75 -1.93 -6.63
N GLU A 184 -19.40 -1.12 -5.82
CA GLU A 184 -19.23 0.34 -5.84
C GLU A 184 -18.00 0.76 -5.05
N PHE A 185 -17.31 1.79 -5.54
CA PHE A 185 -16.09 2.32 -4.93
C PHE A 185 -16.05 3.83 -5.07
N GLY A 186 -15.85 4.53 -3.96
CA GLY A 186 -15.71 5.98 -3.92
C GLY A 186 -14.30 6.41 -3.55
N VAL A 187 -13.76 7.43 -4.23
CA VAL A 187 -12.48 8.06 -3.89
C VAL A 187 -12.69 9.57 -3.77
N MET A 188 -12.20 10.13 -2.69
CA MET A 188 -12.18 11.58 -2.48
C MET A 188 -10.72 12.05 -2.39
N HIS A 189 -10.38 13.05 -3.18
CA HIS A 189 -9.06 13.68 -3.17
C HIS A 189 -9.13 15.06 -2.53
N GLY A 190 -8.23 15.32 -1.57
CA GLY A 190 -8.03 16.64 -0.99
C GLY A 190 -6.60 17.12 -1.24
N TYR A 191 -6.46 18.40 -1.56
CA TYR A 191 -5.16 19.03 -1.82
C TYR A 191 -4.93 20.16 -0.82
N MET A 192 -3.74 20.17 -0.21
CA MET A 192 -3.34 21.21 0.74
C MET A 192 -1.96 21.74 0.38
N GLN A 193 -1.79 23.05 0.57
CA GLN A 193 -0.49 23.70 0.38
C GLN A 193 0.42 23.39 1.59
N ILE A 194 1.52 22.67 1.34
CA ILE A 194 2.43 22.25 2.42
C ILE A 194 3.00 23.41 3.23
N PRO A 195 3.42 24.54 2.64
CA PRO A 195 3.90 25.69 3.44
C PRO A 195 2.87 26.20 4.44
N GLN A 196 1.62 26.39 3.99
CA GLN A 196 0.52 26.84 4.85
C GLN A 196 0.21 25.83 5.96
N LEU A 197 0.19 24.53 5.62
CA LEU A 197 -0.03 23.48 6.60
C LEU A 197 1.07 23.45 7.66
N LYS A 198 2.34 23.61 7.26
CA LYS A 198 3.47 23.72 8.19
C LYS A 198 3.35 24.93 9.13
N GLU A 199 2.96 26.09 8.59
CA GLU A 199 2.74 27.30 9.40
C GLU A 199 1.69 27.06 10.49
N VAL A 200 0.57 26.44 10.14
CA VAL A 200 -0.48 26.08 11.11
C VAL A 200 0.04 25.10 12.16
N CYS A 201 0.75 24.06 11.74
CA CYS A 201 1.33 23.08 12.65
C CYS A 201 2.33 23.73 13.64
N HIS A 202 3.18 24.62 13.16
CA HIS A 202 4.09 25.41 14.02
C HIS A 202 3.36 26.25 15.05
N ARG A 203 2.24 26.88 14.65
CA ARG A 203 1.41 27.67 15.56
C ARG A 203 0.83 26.85 16.71
N TYR A 204 0.48 25.60 16.44
CA TYR A 204 -0.04 24.65 17.44
C TYR A 204 1.04 23.79 18.10
N GLY A 205 2.30 23.91 17.73
CA GLY A 205 3.42 23.13 18.30
C GLY A 205 3.29 21.63 18.03
N CYS A 206 2.74 21.23 16.87
CA CYS A 206 2.50 19.83 16.54
C CYS A 206 3.08 19.46 15.15
N SER A 207 3.23 18.19 14.90
CA SER A 207 3.58 17.65 13.59
C SER A 207 2.37 17.70 12.63
N ILE A 208 2.62 17.62 11.33
CA ILE A 208 1.55 17.53 10.31
C ILE A 208 0.63 16.33 10.59
N ASN A 209 1.21 15.20 10.98
CA ASN A 209 0.43 13.99 11.27
C ASN A 209 -0.49 14.19 12.47
N GLU A 210 0.02 14.73 13.57
CA GLU A 210 -0.80 15.05 14.77
C GLU A 210 -1.91 16.03 14.45
N TYR A 211 -1.60 17.05 13.66
CA TYR A 211 -2.60 18.03 13.22
C TYR A 211 -3.73 17.38 12.40
N LEU A 212 -3.38 16.60 11.37
CA LEU A 212 -4.37 15.96 10.50
C LEU A 212 -5.21 14.92 11.26
N VAL A 213 -4.60 14.13 12.14
CA VAL A 213 -5.32 13.18 13.00
C VAL A 213 -6.28 13.93 13.93
N SER A 214 -5.84 15.05 14.51
CA SER A 214 -6.70 15.86 15.39
C SER A 214 -7.87 16.47 14.65
N VAL A 215 -7.65 16.99 13.45
CA VAL A 215 -8.72 17.53 12.59
C VAL A 215 -9.71 16.41 12.21
N TYR A 216 -9.23 15.23 11.90
CA TYR A 216 -10.10 14.08 11.60
C TYR A 216 -10.96 13.68 12.81
N ILE A 217 -10.36 13.58 14.00
CA ILE A 217 -11.09 13.30 15.24
C ILE A 217 -12.14 14.37 15.51
N TRP A 218 -11.76 15.64 15.33
CA TRP A 218 -12.67 16.78 15.50
C TRP A 218 -13.86 16.71 14.53
N SER A 219 -13.61 16.38 13.26
CA SER A 219 -14.67 16.21 12.27
C SER A 219 -15.64 15.08 12.66
N VAL A 220 -15.14 13.94 13.13
CA VAL A 220 -16.01 12.86 13.64
C VAL A 220 -16.84 13.34 14.84
N TYR A 221 -16.23 14.07 15.76
CA TYR A 221 -16.92 14.59 16.94
C TYR A 221 -18.03 15.57 16.56
N THR A 222 -17.75 16.52 15.68
CA THR A 222 -18.72 17.55 15.28
C THR A 222 -19.81 16.99 14.34
N GLU A 223 -19.43 16.26 13.29
CA GLU A 223 -20.34 15.84 12.25
C GLU A 223 -21.12 14.57 12.60
N CYS A 224 -20.44 13.57 13.15
CA CYS A 224 -21.05 12.27 13.42
C CYS A 224 -21.68 12.21 14.83
N MET A 225 -21.00 12.79 15.82
CA MET A 225 -21.48 12.78 17.22
C MET A 225 -22.24 14.06 17.59
N LYS A 226 -22.35 15.04 16.69
CA LYS A 226 -23.04 16.32 16.90
C LYS A 226 -22.55 17.11 18.13
N GLY A 227 -21.25 16.99 18.41
CA GLY A 227 -20.63 17.61 19.59
C GLY A 227 -21.02 17.00 20.92
N MET A 228 -21.72 15.86 20.94
CA MET A 228 -22.16 15.21 22.18
C MET A 228 -21.16 14.16 22.64
N PRO A 229 -20.76 14.15 23.93
CA PRO A 229 -19.92 13.11 24.49
C PRO A 229 -20.55 11.72 24.36
N SER A 230 -19.73 10.70 24.12
CA SER A 230 -20.13 9.30 24.07
C SER A 230 -19.34 8.46 25.07
N ALA A 231 -19.95 7.40 25.57
CA ALA A 231 -19.27 6.39 26.40
C ALA A 231 -18.21 5.62 25.58
N SER A 232 -18.38 5.59 24.25
CA SER A 232 -17.45 4.95 23.30
C SER A 232 -16.44 5.95 22.78
N PRO A 233 -15.12 5.73 22.93
CA PRO A 233 -14.09 6.64 22.45
C PRO A 233 -13.98 6.60 20.90
N ILE A 234 -13.57 7.74 20.32
CA ILE A 234 -13.06 7.75 18.94
C ILE A 234 -11.68 7.08 18.98
N ARG A 235 -11.45 6.15 18.07
CA ARG A 235 -10.15 5.48 17.91
C ARG A 235 -9.64 5.66 16.50
N VAL A 236 -8.38 5.99 16.41
CA VAL A 236 -7.67 6.14 15.13
C VAL A 236 -6.46 5.20 15.16
N ALA A 237 -6.30 4.40 14.13
CA ALA A 237 -5.09 3.63 13.88
C ALA A 237 -4.23 4.40 12.90
N VAL A 238 -3.00 4.71 13.30
CA VAL A 238 -2.00 5.37 12.46
C VAL A 238 -0.86 4.38 12.27
N PRO A 239 -0.71 3.79 11.07
CA PRO A 239 0.44 2.94 10.78
C PRO A 239 1.71 3.79 10.72
N VAL A 240 2.79 3.28 11.29
CA VAL A 240 4.10 3.95 11.41
C VAL A 240 5.13 3.16 10.61
#